data_a8ef340b26cdde155d7081a01849384d
#
_entry.id   a8ef340b26cdde155d7081a01849384d
#
_cell.length_a   1.000
_cell.length_b   1.000
_cell.length_c   1.000
_cell.angle_alpha   90.00
_cell.angle_beta   90.00
_cell.angle_gamma   90.00
#
_symmetry.space_group_name_H-M   'P 1'
#
loop_
_entity.id
_entity.type
_entity.pdbx_description
1 polymer ?
#
loop_
_entity_poly.entity_id
_entity_poly.type
_entity_poly.pdbx_seq_one_letter_code
_entity_poly.pdbx_strand_id
1 'polypeptide(L)'
;VTTRSESGTLHGFTASSFASLSLDPPLILVCLDRRANCFPVFQAAERFVVNIATPAHADLAIRFATKGENKFADGNFEFDEEGHPLLPDAAAVIRCELEQVVPGGDHVILIGRVHDARAGSDEPVMWYRGDFLHLGESAA
;
A
#
# COMPACT_ATOMS: atom_id res chain seq x y z
N VAL A 1 -1.03 -0.93 1.40
CA VAL A 1 -1.16 -1.54 0.05
C VAL A 1 -2.42 -2.38 0.00
N THR A 2 -3.23 -2.20 -1.03
CA THR A 2 -4.54 -2.84 -1.15
C THR A 2 -4.69 -3.55 -2.50
N THR A 3 -5.51 -4.60 -2.52
CA THR A 3 -5.93 -5.29 -3.74
C THR A 3 -7.27 -5.98 -3.53
N ARG A 4 -7.79 -6.57 -4.59
CA ARG A 4 -9.00 -7.37 -4.61
C ARG A 4 -8.72 -8.71 -5.27
N SER A 5 -9.16 -9.81 -4.65
CA SER A 5 -9.06 -11.13 -5.26
C SER A 5 -10.08 -11.31 -6.39
N GLU A 6 -9.91 -12.32 -7.22
CA GLU A 6 -10.87 -12.70 -8.27
C GLU A 6 -12.28 -12.95 -7.70
N SER A 7 -12.38 -13.49 -6.48
CA SER A 7 -13.66 -13.71 -5.79
C SER A 7 -14.31 -12.42 -5.27
N GLY A 8 -13.65 -11.27 -5.40
CA GLY A 8 -14.13 -9.97 -4.93
C GLY A 8 -13.77 -9.63 -3.49
N THR A 9 -13.03 -10.48 -2.79
CA THR A 9 -12.59 -10.21 -1.42
C THR A 9 -11.47 -9.18 -1.39
N LEU A 10 -11.58 -8.22 -0.46
CA LEU A 10 -10.59 -7.15 -0.29
C LEU A 10 -9.44 -7.64 0.58
N HIS A 11 -8.22 -7.30 0.19
CA HIS A 11 -6.99 -7.65 0.90
C HIS A 11 -6.08 -6.43 1.01
N GLY A 12 -5.27 -6.40 2.06
CA GLY A 12 -4.31 -5.33 2.25
C GLY A 12 -3.32 -5.63 3.36
N PHE A 13 -2.25 -4.87 3.35
CA PHE A 13 -1.21 -4.88 4.38
C PHE A 13 -0.56 -3.50 4.50
N THR A 14 0.06 -3.24 5.62
CA THR A 14 0.92 -2.07 5.81
C THR A 14 2.35 -2.42 5.43
N ALA A 15 2.92 -1.63 4.52
CA ALA A 15 4.32 -1.72 4.14
C ALA A 15 5.07 -0.47 4.64
N SER A 16 6.23 -0.68 5.26
CA SER A 16 7.21 0.37 5.53
C SER A 16 8.29 0.46 4.45
N SER A 17 8.34 -0.53 3.57
CA SER A 17 9.33 -0.67 2.49
C SER A 17 8.70 -0.31 1.16
N PHE A 18 8.56 0.97 0.89
CA PHE A 18 8.10 1.52 -0.39
C PHE A 18 9.21 2.37 -1.00
N ALA A 19 9.45 2.20 -2.30
CA ALA A 19 10.40 3.03 -3.03
C ALA A 19 10.01 3.18 -4.51
N SER A 20 10.43 4.30 -5.10
CA SER A 20 10.48 4.44 -6.56
C SER A 20 11.60 3.56 -7.13
N LEU A 21 11.36 2.94 -8.29
CA LEU A 21 12.31 2.04 -8.94
C LEU A 21 12.77 2.58 -10.30
N SER A 22 11.84 3.03 -11.14
CA SER A 22 12.12 3.47 -12.51
C SER A 22 11.19 4.59 -12.93
N LEU A 23 11.68 5.49 -13.80
CA LEU A 23 10.87 6.55 -14.41
C LEU A 23 10.35 6.14 -15.78
N ASP A 24 11.12 5.38 -16.54
CA ASP A 24 10.73 4.92 -17.87
C ASP A 24 11.15 3.45 -18.06
N PRO A 25 10.22 2.50 -17.99
CA PRO A 25 8.81 2.69 -17.58
C PRO A 25 8.67 3.11 -16.11
N PRO A 26 7.53 3.70 -15.70
CA PRO A 26 7.31 4.12 -14.31
C PRO A 26 7.05 2.90 -13.43
N LEU A 27 8.01 2.57 -12.58
CA LEU A 27 7.95 1.42 -11.67
C LEU A 27 8.14 1.86 -10.22
N ILE A 28 7.42 1.20 -9.34
CA ILE A 28 7.61 1.26 -7.88
C ILE A 28 7.84 -0.14 -7.32
N LEU A 29 8.33 -0.22 -6.09
CA LEU A 29 8.42 -1.49 -5.37
C LEU A 29 7.88 -1.39 -3.94
N VAL A 30 7.34 -2.50 -3.45
CA VAL A 30 6.99 -2.71 -2.04
C VAL A 30 7.40 -4.13 -1.63
N CYS A 31 7.76 -4.30 -0.36
CA CYS A 31 8.11 -5.62 0.18
C CYS A 31 6.93 -6.21 0.96
N LEU A 32 6.70 -7.51 0.80
CA LEU A 32 5.64 -8.26 1.48
C LEU A 32 6.22 -9.51 2.15
N ASP A 33 5.95 -9.68 3.45
CA ASP A 33 6.31 -10.89 4.20
C ASP A 33 5.56 -12.11 3.65
N ARG A 34 6.27 -13.19 3.36
CA ARG A 34 5.69 -14.46 2.87
C ARG A 34 4.72 -15.10 3.87
N ARG A 35 4.80 -14.75 5.17
CA ARG A 35 3.91 -15.21 6.22
C ARG A 35 2.65 -14.39 6.39
N ALA A 36 2.50 -13.28 5.63
CA ALA A 36 1.30 -12.47 5.65
C ALA A 36 0.11 -13.28 5.09
N ASN A 37 -1.05 -13.17 5.72
CA ASN A 37 -2.26 -13.90 5.27
C ASN A 37 -2.68 -13.52 3.85
N CYS A 38 -2.39 -12.29 3.43
CA CYS A 38 -2.69 -11.79 2.09
C CYS A 38 -1.62 -12.15 1.03
N PHE A 39 -0.49 -12.76 1.42
CA PHE A 39 0.61 -13.07 0.52
C PHE A 39 0.16 -13.83 -0.75
N PRO A 40 -0.61 -14.94 -0.65
CA PRO A 40 -1.02 -15.69 -1.85
C PRO A 40 -1.85 -14.85 -2.82
N VAL A 41 -2.67 -13.93 -2.29
CA VAL A 41 -3.52 -13.07 -3.11
C VAL A 41 -2.67 -12.03 -3.85
N PHE A 42 -1.75 -11.35 -3.17
CA PHE A 42 -0.86 -10.39 -3.81
C PHE A 42 0.10 -11.02 -4.82
N GLN A 43 0.56 -12.24 -4.56
CA GLN A 43 1.41 -12.98 -5.50
C GLN A 43 0.70 -13.30 -6.82
N ALA A 44 -0.62 -13.51 -6.77
CA ALA A 44 -1.46 -13.84 -7.93
C ALA A 44 -2.24 -12.63 -8.48
N ALA A 45 -2.16 -11.47 -7.84
CA ALA A 45 -2.89 -10.28 -8.24
C ALA A 45 -2.40 -9.76 -9.60
N GLU A 46 -3.32 -9.29 -10.44
CA GLU A 46 -2.95 -8.55 -11.66
C GLU A 46 -2.65 -7.08 -11.34
N ARG A 47 -3.32 -6.53 -10.33
CA ARG A 47 -3.23 -5.13 -9.93
C ARG A 47 -3.22 -4.95 -8.42
N PHE A 48 -2.58 -3.88 -7.98
CA PHE A 48 -2.62 -3.43 -6.59
C PHE A 48 -2.54 -1.90 -6.50
N VAL A 49 -2.90 -1.39 -5.34
CA VAL A 49 -2.87 0.05 -5.06
C VAL A 49 -1.94 0.31 -3.87
N VAL A 50 -1.05 1.28 -4.01
CA VAL A 50 -0.30 1.83 -2.89
C VAL A 50 -0.98 3.11 -2.44
N ASN A 51 -1.40 3.14 -1.17
CA ASN A 51 -1.99 4.31 -0.53
C ASN A 51 -0.95 4.85 0.46
N ILE A 52 -0.41 6.02 0.20
CA ILE A 52 0.54 6.68 1.11
C ILE A 52 -0.26 7.30 2.26
N ALA A 53 -0.12 6.73 3.45
CA ALA A 53 -0.86 7.16 4.62
C ALA A 53 -0.46 8.55 5.10
N THR A 54 -1.42 9.28 5.66
CA THR A 54 -1.20 10.52 6.41
C THR A 54 -1.17 10.22 7.92
N PRO A 55 -0.80 11.18 8.78
CA PRO A 55 -0.86 10.98 10.25
C PRO A 55 -2.24 10.58 10.76
N ALA A 56 -3.32 11.02 10.12
CA ALA A 56 -4.70 10.62 10.47
C ALA A 56 -4.97 9.12 10.26
N HIS A 57 -4.14 8.44 9.49
CA HIS A 57 -4.28 7.01 9.19
C HIS A 57 -3.41 6.10 10.07
N ALA A 58 -2.78 6.60 11.13
CA ALA A 58 -1.88 5.80 11.98
C ALA A 58 -2.57 4.53 12.54
N ASP A 59 -3.78 4.66 13.08
CA ASP A 59 -4.55 3.51 13.61
C ASP A 59 -4.92 2.52 12.50
N LEU A 60 -5.27 3.01 11.32
CA LEU A 60 -5.55 2.17 10.16
C LEU A 60 -4.30 1.40 9.72
N ALA A 61 -3.15 2.05 9.69
CA ALA A 61 -1.88 1.43 9.36
C ALA A 61 -1.50 0.31 10.34
N ILE A 62 -1.74 0.50 11.65
CA ILE A 62 -1.57 -0.55 12.67
C ILE A 62 -2.53 -1.71 12.41
N ARG A 63 -3.80 -1.45 12.14
CA ARG A 63 -4.80 -2.49 11.82
C ARG A 63 -4.37 -3.31 10.61
N PHE A 64 -3.89 -2.68 9.56
CA PHE A 64 -3.41 -3.37 8.35
C PHE A 64 -2.10 -4.16 8.57
N ALA A 65 -1.32 -3.82 9.59
CA ALA A 65 -0.15 -4.57 10.03
C ALA A 65 -0.49 -5.76 10.95
N THR A 66 -1.67 -5.77 11.58
CA THR A 66 -2.06 -6.75 12.60
C THR A 66 -2.75 -7.96 11.98
N LYS A 67 -2.34 -9.17 12.36
CA LYS A 67 -2.98 -10.42 11.92
C LYS A 67 -4.34 -10.60 12.58
N GLY A 68 -5.30 -11.15 11.83
CA GLY A 68 -6.62 -11.51 12.36
C GLY A 68 -7.61 -10.36 12.46
N GLU A 69 -7.20 -9.12 12.17
CA GLU A 69 -8.09 -7.96 12.15
C GLU A 69 -8.90 -7.89 10.86
N ASN A 70 -10.17 -7.46 11.00
CA ASN A 70 -10.97 -7.08 9.84
C ASN A 70 -10.51 -5.70 9.35
N LYS A 71 -9.62 -5.71 8.36
CA LYS A 71 -8.92 -4.51 7.89
C LYS A 71 -9.83 -3.47 7.26
N PHE A 72 -10.96 -3.88 6.71
CA PHE A 72 -11.91 -3.02 6.00
C PHE A 72 -13.21 -2.77 6.79
N ALA A 73 -13.22 -3.03 8.11
CA ALA A 73 -14.42 -2.98 8.95
C ALA A 73 -15.13 -1.61 8.94
N ASP A 74 -14.38 -0.51 8.84
CA ASP A 74 -14.94 0.85 8.94
C ASP A 74 -15.59 1.33 7.63
N GLY A 75 -15.39 0.61 6.52
CA GLY A 75 -15.99 0.94 5.23
C GLY A 75 -15.53 2.26 4.60
N ASN A 76 -14.46 2.87 5.10
CA ASN A 76 -13.97 4.19 4.71
C ASN A 76 -13.02 4.14 3.50
N PHE A 77 -13.36 3.33 2.51
CA PHE A 77 -12.60 3.23 1.27
C PHE A 77 -13.47 3.65 0.09
N GLU A 78 -12.86 4.35 -0.84
CA GLU A 78 -13.36 4.48 -2.21
C GLU A 78 -12.93 3.26 -3.03
N PHE A 79 -13.47 3.12 -4.21
CA PHE A 79 -13.14 2.01 -5.10
C PHE A 79 -12.88 2.52 -6.51
N ASP A 80 -11.89 1.93 -7.17
CA ASP A 80 -11.71 2.17 -8.60
C ASP A 80 -12.73 1.40 -9.45
N GLU A 81 -12.63 1.52 -10.76
CA GLU A 81 -13.57 0.92 -11.72
C GLU A 81 -13.57 -0.62 -11.65
N GLU A 82 -12.51 -1.20 -11.12
CA GLU A 82 -12.34 -2.66 -10.98
C GLU A 82 -12.61 -3.14 -9.55
N GLY A 83 -12.93 -2.23 -8.65
CA GLY A 83 -13.27 -2.50 -7.26
C GLY A 83 -12.05 -2.66 -6.33
N HIS A 84 -10.89 -2.12 -6.68
CA HIS A 84 -9.75 -2.06 -5.78
C HIS A 84 -9.94 -0.94 -4.76
N PRO A 85 -9.66 -1.20 -3.46
CA PRO A 85 -9.84 -0.18 -2.43
C PRO A 85 -8.81 0.95 -2.54
N LEU A 86 -9.30 2.18 -2.48
CA LEU A 86 -8.52 3.42 -2.47
C LEU A 86 -8.77 4.14 -1.15
N LEU A 87 -7.72 4.60 -0.49
CA LEU A 87 -7.85 5.40 0.73
C LEU A 87 -8.12 6.87 0.37
N PRO A 88 -9.29 7.45 0.74
CA PRO A 88 -9.73 8.75 0.22
C PRO A 88 -8.75 9.89 0.51
N ASP A 89 -8.35 10.05 1.76
CA ASP A 89 -7.52 11.15 2.25
C ASP A 89 -6.02 10.78 2.34
N ALA A 90 -5.58 9.85 1.49
CA ALA A 90 -4.17 9.49 1.41
C ALA A 90 -3.33 10.66 0.88
N ALA A 91 -2.08 10.77 1.35
CA ALA A 91 -1.13 11.74 0.82
C ALA A 91 -0.83 11.49 -0.68
N ALA A 92 -0.90 10.22 -1.10
CA ALA A 92 -0.93 9.85 -2.51
C ALA A 92 -1.59 8.47 -2.68
N VAL A 93 -2.20 8.25 -3.84
CA VAL A 93 -2.72 6.95 -4.27
C VAL A 93 -2.07 6.59 -5.60
N ILE A 94 -1.44 5.42 -5.67
CA ILE A 94 -0.68 4.95 -6.83
C ILE A 94 -1.27 3.62 -7.27
N ARG A 95 -1.85 3.57 -8.47
CA ARG A 95 -2.47 2.37 -9.04
C ARG A 95 -1.48 1.66 -9.95
N CYS A 96 -1.25 0.38 -9.71
CA CYS A 96 -0.22 -0.39 -10.38
C CYS A 96 -0.76 -1.70 -10.98
N GLU A 97 -0.20 -2.08 -12.12
CA GLU A 97 -0.18 -3.46 -12.58
C GLU A 97 1.00 -4.19 -11.93
N LEU A 98 0.77 -5.41 -11.43
CA LEU A 98 1.85 -6.24 -10.91
C LEU A 98 2.72 -6.71 -12.08
N GLU A 99 3.93 -6.20 -12.15
CA GLU A 99 4.86 -6.53 -13.23
C GLU A 99 5.73 -7.74 -12.89
N GLN A 100 6.19 -7.80 -11.64
CA GLN A 100 7.10 -8.84 -11.20
C GLN A 100 6.99 -9.08 -9.70
N VAL A 101 7.16 -10.34 -9.30
CA VAL A 101 7.35 -10.77 -7.90
C VAL A 101 8.74 -11.33 -7.76
N VAL A 102 9.61 -10.65 -7.00
CA VAL A 102 11.01 -11.02 -6.85
C VAL A 102 11.25 -11.61 -5.46
N PRO A 103 11.81 -12.83 -5.34
CA PRO A 103 12.16 -13.38 -4.04
C PRO A 103 13.22 -12.55 -3.32
N GLY A 104 13.02 -12.34 -2.00
CA GLY A 104 13.96 -11.63 -1.14
C GLY A 104 13.96 -12.21 0.28
N GLY A 105 14.47 -13.43 0.46
CA GLY A 105 14.50 -14.10 1.77
C GLY A 105 13.11 -14.47 2.27
N ASP A 106 12.74 -14.00 3.48
CA ASP A 106 11.41 -14.19 4.07
C ASP A 106 10.35 -13.22 3.53
N HIS A 107 10.73 -12.34 2.60
CA HIS A 107 9.87 -11.42 1.87
C HIS A 107 9.90 -11.69 0.37
N VAL A 108 8.98 -11.04 -0.33
CA VAL A 108 9.06 -10.81 -1.77
C VAL A 108 9.03 -9.31 -2.03
N ILE A 109 9.58 -8.91 -3.17
CA ILE A 109 9.44 -7.56 -3.70
C ILE A 109 8.35 -7.61 -4.77
N LEU A 110 7.28 -6.85 -4.58
CA LEU A 110 6.27 -6.60 -5.59
C LEU A 110 6.72 -5.40 -6.41
N ILE A 111 6.99 -5.60 -7.69
CA ILE A 111 7.29 -4.52 -8.63
C ILE A 111 6.01 -4.18 -9.36
N GLY A 112 5.57 -2.94 -9.24
CA GLY A 112 4.37 -2.42 -9.86
C GLY A 112 4.67 -1.41 -10.95
N ARG A 113 4.05 -1.60 -12.12
CA ARG A 113 4.02 -0.59 -13.18
C ARG A 113 2.90 0.40 -12.88
N VAL A 114 3.26 1.65 -12.68
CA VAL A 114 2.30 2.71 -12.40
C VAL A 114 1.52 3.06 -13.65
N HIS A 115 0.20 2.95 -13.61
CA HIS A 115 -0.68 3.38 -14.70
C HIS A 115 -1.50 4.61 -14.35
N ASP A 116 -1.65 4.92 -13.06
CA ASP A 116 -2.31 6.11 -12.57
C ASP A 116 -1.79 6.49 -11.18
N ALA A 117 -1.69 7.79 -10.91
CA ALA A 117 -1.32 8.31 -9.59
C ALA A 117 -1.99 9.64 -9.33
N ARG A 118 -2.46 9.84 -8.09
CA ARG A 118 -2.95 11.13 -7.62
C ARG A 118 -2.23 11.52 -6.33
N ALA A 119 -1.92 12.80 -6.18
CA ALA A 119 -1.45 13.37 -4.92
C ALA A 119 -2.64 13.94 -4.13
N GLY A 120 -2.63 13.74 -2.82
CA GLY A 120 -3.51 14.42 -1.88
C GLY A 120 -2.93 15.77 -1.44
N SER A 121 -3.62 16.43 -0.53
CA SER A 121 -3.19 17.71 0.06
C SER A 121 -2.36 17.55 1.32
N ASP A 122 -2.48 16.42 2.01
CA ASP A 122 -1.90 16.19 3.31
C ASP A 122 -0.50 15.55 3.24
N GLU A 123 0.30 15.81 4.25
CA GLU A 123 1.64 15.26 4.35
C GLU A 123 1.62 13.75 4.63
N PRO A 124 2.59 12.98 4.11
CA PRO A 124 2.71 11.56 4.44
C PRO A 124 3.16 11.38 5.89
N VAL A 125 2.69 10.31 6.54
CA VAL A 125 3.21 9.89 7.83
C VAL A 125 4.55 9.17 7.64
N MET A 126 5.47 9.38 8.57
CA MET A 126 6.75 8.67 8.63
C MET A 126 6.71 7.57 9.68
N TRP A 127 7.31 6.42 9.36
CA TRP A 127 7.56 5.35 10.32
C TRP A 127 9.04 5.34 10.70
N TYR A 128 9.34 5.56 11.99
CA TYR A 128 10.70 5.59 12.48
C TYR A 128 10.80 4.99 13.88
N ARG A 129 11.71 4.04 14.07
CA ARG A 129 11.98 3.37 15.35
C ARG A 129 10.75 2.79 16.07
N GLY A 130 9.77 2.29 15.32
CA GLY A 130 8.57 1.70 15.89
C GLY A 130 7.45 2.69 16.21
N ASP A 131 7.55 3.93 15.72
CA ASP A 131 6.58 4.98 15.97
C ASP A 131 6.24 5.76 14.69
N PHE A 132 5.06 6.39 14.69
CA PHE A 132 4.63 7.29 13.62
C PHE A 132 5.04 8.72 13.94
N LEU A 133 5.72 9.34 13.00
CA LEU A 133 6.19 10.72 13.10
C LEU A 133 5.56 11.59 12.04
N HIS A 134 5.36 12.87 12.37
CA HIS A 134 5.04 13.92 11.41
C HIS A 134 6.33 14.43 10.76
N LEU A 135 6.24 14.88 9.50
CA LEU A 135 7.28 15.70 8.92
C LEU A 135 7.29 17.02 9.71
N GLY A 136 8.42 17.35 10.32
CA GLY A 136 8.58 18.63 10.97
C GLY A 136 8.50 19.77 9.95
N GLU A 137 8.06 20.95 10.37
CA GLU A 137 8.21 22.15 9.55
C GLU A 137 9.70 22.27 9.17
N SER A 138 9.98 22.41 7.88
CA SER A 138 11.33 22.67 7.41
C SER A 138 11.76 23.97 8.09
N ALA A 139 12.78 23.91 8.93
CA ALA A 139 13.42 25.12 9.42
C ALA A 139 13.93 25.87 8.21
N ALA A 140 13.28 26.99 7.94
CA ALA A 140 13.66 27.88 6.88
C ALA A 140 15.07 28.48 7.14
#